data_f075451c6044d08a04799ebf9109d632
#
_entry.id   f075451c6044d08a04799ebf9109d632
#
_cell.length_a   1.000
_cell.length_b   1.000
_cell.length_c   1.000
_cell.angle_alpha   90.00
_cell.angle_beta   90.00
_cell.angle_gamma   90.00
#
_symmetry.space_group_name_H-M   'P 1'
#
loop_
_entity.id
_entity.type
_entity.pdbx_description
1 polymer ?
#
loop_
_entity_poly.entity_id
_entity_poly.type
_entity_poly.pdbx_seq_one_letter_code
_entity_poly.pdbx_strand_id
1 'polypeptide(L)'
;MNAFRFMPHPENVAPIGAFALMGGLFLNKRFALAVPVLVLVLSDLVLNAQMGYPVFHTPRLLDYSAFLVIGMAGLALRERGWKFQLGGAVTVPLFFYAVSNLGVWLTGLSLSGQPYAKTLAGLVECYVAALPFLRGSMLGDWGFMVLFAAVMAVAGAGSRTAHALAIPRH
;
A
#
# COMPACT_ATOMS: atom_id res chain seq x y z
N MET A 1 -2.76 10.39 -3.06
CA MET A 1 -2.75 11.55 -2.15
C MET A 1 -3.01 11.07 -0.74
N ASN A 2 -2.04 11.20 0.17
CA ASN A 2 -2.09 10.61 1.50
C ASN A 2 -2.65 11.57 2.57
N ALA A 3 -3.69 12.35 2.24
CA ALA A 3 -4.40 13.13 3.26
C ALA A 3 -4.90 12.25 4.43
N PHE A 4 -5.19 10.98 4.17
CA PHE A 4 -5.57 9.99 5.17
C PHE A 4 -4.52 9.78 6.27
N ARG A 5 -3.22 9.94 5.99
CA ARG A 5 -2.16 9.78 7.00
C ARG A 5 -2.10 10.93 8.00
N PHE A 6 -2.70 12.08 7.70
CA PHE A 6 -2.74 13.27 8.54
C PHE A 6 -4.04 13.43 9.32
N MET A 7 -5.03 12.58 9.06
CA MET A 7 -6.30 12.58 9.79
C MET A 7 -6.22 11.60 10.97
N PRO A 8 -6.91 11.85 12.09
CA PRO A 8 -7.05 10.87 13.15
C PRO A 8 -7.78 9.64 12.61
N HIS A 9 -7.06 8.55 12.46
CA HIS A 9 -7.55 7.26 12.00
C HIS A 9 -6.97 6.15 12.89
N PRO A 10 -7.62 4.98 12.97
CA PRO A 10 -7.06 3.83 13.66
C PRO A 10 -5.67 3.48 13.11
N GLU A 11 -4.79 2.97 13.96
CA GLU A 11 -3.40 2.66 13.60
C GLU A 11 -3.32 1.76 12.35
N ASN A 12 -2.45 2.13 11.42
CA ASN A 12 -2.20 1.45 10.14
C ASN A 12 -3.39 1.31 9.17
N VAL A 13 -4.49 2.03 9.37
CA VAL A 13 -5.55 2.14 8.36
C VAL A 13 -5.13 3.18 7.31
N ALA A 14 -4.13 2.85 6.50
CA ALA A 14 -3.68 3.71 5.40
C ALA A 14 -3.59 2.88 4.11
N PRO A 15 -4.18 3.33 2.99
CA PRO A 15 -4.26 2.56 1.74
C PRO A 15 -2.96 2.62 0.93
N ILE A 16 -1.80 2.40 1.58
CA ILE A 16 -0.49 2.62 0.95
C ILE A 16 -0.17 1.48 -0.01
N GLY A 17 -0.44 0.25 0.39
CA GLY A 17 -0.25 -0.93 -0.45
C GLY A 17 -1.17 -0.91 -1.67
N ALA A 18 -2.45 -0.58 -1.45
CA ALA A 18 -3.40 -0.37 -2.53
C ALA A 18 -2.94 0.70 -3.52
N PHE A 19 -2.44 1.83 -3.01
CA PHE A 19 -1.96 2.93 -3.83
C PHE A 19 -0.76 2.53 -4.71
N ALA A 20 0.17 1.74 -4.17
CA ALA A 20 1.31 1.22 -4.93
C ALA A 20 0.87 0.22 -6.02
N LEU A 21 0.00 -0.75 -5.67
CA LEU A 21 -0.54 -1.70 -6.64
C LEU A 21 -1.31 -0.99 -7.77
N MET A 22 -2.17 -0.05 -7.41
CA MET A 22 -2.97 0.70 -8.38
C MET A 22 -2.12 1.61 -9.26
N GLY A 23 -1.05 2.19 -8.73
CA GLY A 23 -0.05 2.89 -9.53
C GLY A 23 0.50 1.98 -10.64
N GLY A 24 0.86 0.73 -10.28
CA GLY A 24 1.28 -0.29 -11.23
C GLY A 24 0.21 -0.66 -12.25
N LEU A 25 -1.05 -0.84 -11.82
CA LEU A 25 -2.14 -1.27 -12.69
C LEU A 25 -2.61 -0.18 -13.67
N PHE A 26 -2.69 1.09 -13.26
CA PHE A 26 -3.44 2.11 -13.98
C PHE A 26 -2.63 3.31 -14.46
N LEU A 27 -1.50 3.67 -13.81
CA LEU A 27 -0.68 4.80 -14.24
C LEU A 27 0.17 4.43 -15.46
N ASN A 28 0.55 5.44 -16.26
CA ASN A 28 1.53 5.24 -17.33
C ASN A 28 2.79 4.57 -16.78
N LYS A 29 3.37 3.62 -17.52
CA LYS A 29 4.55 2.82 -17.10
C LYS A 29 5.70 3.67 -16.54
N ARG A 30 5.89 4.89 -17.08
CA ARG A 30 6.92 5.84 -16.61
C ARG A 30 6.67 6.37 -15.19
N PHE A 31 5.41 6.49 -14.79
CA PHE A 31 4.98 7.06 -13.52
C PHE A 31 4.48 6.00 -12.52
N ALA A 32 4.29 4.78 -12.98
CA ALA A 32 3.67 3.70 -12.22
C ALA A 32 4.39 3.41 -10.89
N LEU A 33 5.71 3.47 -10.87
CA LEU A 33 6.51 3.27 -9.66
C LEU A 33 6.90 4.60 -9.00
N ALA A 34 7.21 5.62 -9.81
CA ALA A 34 7.71 6.89 -9.31
C ALA A 34 6.67 7.63 -8.44
N VAL A 35 5.42 7.72 -8.90
CA VAL A 35 4.38 8.50 -8.19
C VAL A 35 4.05 7.90 -6.82
N PRO A 36 3.75 6.59 -6.67
CA PRO A 36 3.49 6.01 -5.36
C PRO A 36 4.66 6.16 -4.39
N VAL A 37 5.88 5.94 -4.85
CA VAL A 37 7.09 6.05 -4.01
C VAL A 37 7.34 7.50 -3.60
N LEU A 38 7.24 8.46 -4.52
CA LEU A 38 7.38 9.88 -4.19
C LEU A 38 6.35 10.35 -3.16
N VAL A 39 5.08 9.95 -3.34
CA VAL A 39 4.02 10.29 -2.37
C VAL A 39 4.32 9.69 -1.00
N LEU A 40 4.82 8.45 -0.95
CA LEU A 40 5.21 7.80 0.29
C LEU A 40 6.37 8.53 0.97
N VAL A 41 7.45 8.79 0.24
CA VAL A 41 8.63 9.50 0.76
C VAL A 41 8.26 10.89 1.25
N LEU A 42 7.53 11.66 0.46
CA LEU A 42 7.12 13.02 0.86
C LEU A 42 6.22 13.01 2.10
N SER A 43 5.27 12.07 2.19
CA SER A 43 4.42 11.96 3.38
C SER A 43 5.22 11.54 4.61
N ASP A 44 6.22 10.68 4.47
CA ASP A 44 7.09 10.27 5.57
C ASP A 44 8.02 11.40 6.03
N LEU A 45 8.55 12.19 5.10
CA LEU A 45 9.33 13.40 5.43
C LEU A 45 8.52 14.34 6.34
N VAL A 46 7.28 14.63 5.96
CA VAL A 46 6.41 15.52 6.73
C VAL A 46 6.07 14.92 8.10
N LEU A 47 5.66 13.65 8.15
CA LEU A 47 5.28 12.99 9.40
C LEU A 47 6.45 12.86 10.37
N ASN A 48 7.63 12.44 9.87
CA ASN A 48 8.79 12.28 10.71
C ASN A 48 9.30 13.63 11.23
N ALA A 49 9.26 14.70 10.41
CA ALA A 49 9.58 16.04 10.86
C ALA A 49 8.64 16.52 11.98
N GLN A 50 7.34 16.20 11.91
CA GLN A 50 6.37 16.54 12.96
C GLN A 50 6.58 15.74 14.24
N MET A 51 7.03 14.49 14.14
CA MET A 51 7.23 13.59 15.27
C MET A 51 8.66 13.64 15.86
N GLY A 52 9.58 14.36 15.23
CA GLY A 52 10.98 14.44 15.66
C GLY A 52 11.79 13.15 15.43
N TYR A 53 11.32 12.27 14.54
CA TYR A 53 12.03 11.03 14.20
C TYR A 53 13.01 11.22 13.04
N PRO A 54 14.10 10.43 12.99
CA PRO A 54 14.99 10.41 11.84
C PRO A 54 14.23 9.98 10.60
N VAL A 55 14.42 10.70 9.49
CA VAL A 55 13.72 10.46 8.23
C VAL A 55 14.10 9.11 7.62
N PHE A 56 15.37 8.75 7.70
CA PHE A 56 15.90 7.50 7.15
C PHE A 56 16.40 6.60 8.29
N HIS A 57 15.82 5.43 8.37
CA HIS A 57 16.27 4.34 9.23
C HIS A 57 16.07 3.00 8.50
N THR A 58 16.86 1.99 8.87
CA THR A 58 16.94 0.72 8.11
C THR A 58 15.60 0.03 7.86
N PRO A 59 14.67 -0.09 8.84
CA PRO A 59 13.35 -0.66 8.56
C PRO A 59 12.60 0.05 7.44
N ARG A 60 12.75 1.37 7.32
CA ARG A 60 12.07 2.16 6.28
C ARG A 60 12.52 1.83 4.86
N LEU A 61 13.79 1.46 4.69
CA LEU A 61 14.30 1.03 3.38
C LEU A 61 13.62 -0.27 2.91
N LEU A 62 13.33 -1.17 3.83
CA LEU A 62 12.60 -2.40 3.53
C LEU A 62 11.13 -2.10 3.19
N ASP A 63 10.50 -1.17 3.89
CA ASP A 63 9.14 -0.71 3.55
C ASP A 63 9.09 -0.14 2.13
N TYR A 64 10.02 0.75 1.76
CA TYR A 64 10.08 1.31 0.41
C TYR A 64 10.35 0.24 -0.66
N SER A 65 11.22 -0.72 -0.37
CA SER A 65 11.46 -1.84 -1.28
C SER A 65 10.22 -2.72 -1.46
N ALA A 66 9.45 -2.96 -0.40
CA ALA A 66 8.19 -3.68 -0.48
C ALA A 66 7.18 -2.95 -1.37
N PHE A 67 7.05 -1.63 -1.25
CA PHE A 67 6.15 -0.85 -2.11
C PHE A 67 6.59 -0.83 -3.58
N LEU A 68 7.89 -0.81 -3.84
CA LEU A 68 8.41 -0.98 -5.21
C LEU A 68 8.02 -2.34 -5.79
N VAL A 69 8.18 -3.43 -5.03
CA VAL A 69 7.78 -4.77 -5.45
C VAL A 69 6.27 -4.86 -5.69
N ILE A 70 5.45 -4.26 -4.83
CA ILE A 70 3.99 -4.19 -5.00
C ILE A 70 3.64 -3.42 -6.29
N GLY A 71 4.29 -2.30 -6.55
CA GLY A 71 4.09 -1.53 -7.78
C GLY A 71 4.51 -2.29 -9.03
N MET A 72 5.62 -3.03 -8.98
CA MET A 72 6.06 -3.93 -10.07
C MET A 72 5.08 -5.08 -10.29
N ALA A 73 4.53 -5.66 -9.21
CA ALA A 73 3.46 -6.65 -9.32
C ALA A 73 2.22 -6.06 -10.01
N GLY A 74 1.85 -4.83 -9.68
CA GLY A 74 0.79 -4.10 -10.39
C GLY A 74 1.06 -3.96 -11.89
N LEU A 75 2.28 -3.61 -12.28
CA LEU A 75 2.69 -3.56 -13.69
C LEU A 75 2.57 -4.92 -14.39
N ALA A 76 3.00 -5.99 -13.74
CA ALA A 76 2.93 -7.36 -14.27
C ALA A 76 1.49 -7.87 -14.38
N LEU A 77 0.60 -7.43 -13.48
CA LEU A 77 -0.81 -7.83 -13.45
C LEU A 77 -1.69 -6.97 -14.37
N ARG A 78 -1.17 -5.87 -14.93
CA ARG A 78 -1.93 -4.90 -15.74
C ARG A 78 -2.70 -5.54 -16.90
N GLU A 79 -2.06 -6.46 -17.61
CA GLU A 79 -2.59 -7.14 -18.78
C GLU A 79 -3.23 -8.50 -18.44
N ARG A 80 -3.26 -8.85 -17.15
CA ARG A 80 -3.90 -10.07 -16.67
C ARG A 80 -5.39 -9.84 -16.40
N GLY A 81 -6.16 -10.90 -16.48
CA GLY A 81 -7.60 -10.84 -16.18
C GLY A 81 -7.87 -10.40 -14.74
N TRP A 82 -9.06 -9.86 -14.50
CA TRP A 82 -9.49 -9.29 -13.21
C TRP A 82 -9.27 -10.22 -12.00
N LYS A 83 -9.35 -11.54 -12.18
CA LYS A 83 -9.10 -12.51 -11.10
C LYS A 83 -7.67 -12.43 -10.56
N PHE A 84 -6.69 -12.23 -11.45
CA PHE A 84 -5.27 -12.06 -11.05
C PHE A 84 -5.04 -10.72 -10.37
N GLN A 85 -5.70 -9.65 -10.86
CA GLN A 85 -5.63 -8.33 -10.24
C GLN A 85 -6.26 -8.35 -8.83
N LEU A 86 -7.40 -9.04 -8.67
CA LEU A 86 -8.02 -9.25 -7.36
C LEU A 86 -7.13 -10.07 -6.43
N GLY A 87 -6.52 -11.14 -6.93
CA GLY A 87 -5.54 -11.92 -6.17
C GLY A 87 -4.37 -11.06 -5.69
N GLY A 88 -3.82 -10.21 -6.56
CA GLY A 88 -2.80 -9.22 -6.19
C GLY A 88 -3.30 -8.29 -5.09
N ALA A 89 -4.52 -7.75 -5.23
CA ALA A 89 -5.12 -6.86 -4.26
C ALA A 89 -5.26 -7.50 -2.86
N VAL A 90 -5.69 -8.76 -2.81
CA VAL A 90 -5.85 -9.49 -1.54
C VAL A 90 -4.50 -9.77 -0.88
N THR A 91 -3.46 -10.05 -1.66
CA THR A 91 -2.14 -10.42 -1.13
C THR A 91 -1.26 -9.25 -0.70
N VAL A 92 -1.53 -8.02 -1.20
CA VAL A 92 -0.72 -6.82 -0.90
C VAL A 92 -0.51 -6.57 0.59
N PRO A 93 -1.54 -6.48 1.45
CA PRO A 93 -1.32 -6.22 2.86
C PRO A 93 -0.57 -7.36 3.56
N LEU A 94 -0.75 -8.60 3.14
CA LEU A 94 -0.03 -9.75 3.66
C LEU A 94 1.45 -9.73 3.28
N PHE A 95 1.75 -9.39 2.03
CA PHE A 95 3.13 -9.23 1.56
C PHE A 95 3.84 -8.09 2.29
N PHE A 96 3.20 -6.94 2.39
CA PHE A 96 3.75 -5.80 3.13
C PHE A 96 4.01 -6.16 4.59
N TYR A 97 3.04 -6.78 5.27
CA TYR A 97 3.18 -7.27 6.62
C TYR A 97 4.39 -8.20 6.79
N ALA A 98 4.58 -9.14 5.86
CA ALA A 98 5.71 -10.06 5.92
C ALA A 98 7.06 -9.34 5.80
N VAL A 99 7.22 -8.45 4.81
CA VAL A 99 8.49 -7.75 4.56
C VAL A 99 8.78 -6.70 5.62
N SER A 100 7.81 -5.90 6.01
CA SER A 100 7.96 -4.84 7.00
C SER A 100 8.35 -5.41 8.37
N ASN A 101 7.67 -6.46 8.83
CA ASN A 101 7.99 -7.06 10.12
C ASN A 101 9.29 -7.86 10.12
N LEU A 102 9.72 -8.40 8.98
CA LEU A 102 11.08 -8.91 8.85
C LEU A 102 12.11 -7.79 9.09
N GLY A 103 11.86 -6.61 8.54
CA GLY A 103 12.69 -5.42 8.77
C GLY A 103 12.74 -5.01 10.23
N VAL A 104 11.59 -4.98 10.89
CA VAL A 104 11.49 -4.67 12.32
C VAL A 104 12.23 -5.72 13.15
N TRP A 105 12.09 -7.01 12.88
CA TRP A 105 12.83 -8.04 13.57
C TRP A 105 14.34 -7.90 13.39
N LEU A 106 14.80 -7.56 12.17
CA LEU A 106 16.23 -7.42 11.87
C LEU A 106 16.87 -6.21 12.56
N THR A 107 16.17 -5.09 12.66
CA THR A 107 16.77 -3.78 12.99
C THR A 107 15.99 -2.94 13.98
N GLY A 108 14.75 -3.33 14.29
CA GLY A 108 13.84 -2.60 15.15
C GLY A 108 13.87 -3.03 16.60
N LEU A 109 13.03 -2.36 17.38
CA LEU A 109 12.82 -2.64 18.80
C LEU A 109 11.44 -3.26 19.02
N SER A 110 11.35 -4.12 20.01
CA SER A 110 10.10 -4.67 20.53
C SER A 110 9.28 -3.61 21.26
N LEU A 111 8.06 -3.93 21.63
CA LEU A 111 7.20 -3.06 22.45
C LEU A 111 7.82 -2.72 23.81
N SER A 112 8.75 -3.56 24.31
CA SER A 112 9.53 -3.29 25.54
C SER A 112 10.72 -2.35 25.32
N GLY A 113 10.96 -1.88 24.08
CA GLY A 113 12.10 -1.04 23.73
C GLY A 113 13.43 -1.78 23.59
N GLN A 114 13.42 -3.12 23.63
CA GLN A 114 14.60 -3.96 23.45
C GLN A 114 14.64 -4.56 22.04
N PRO A 115 15.82 -4.80 21.45
CA PRO A 115 15.93 -5.51 20.18
C PRO A 115 15.32 -6.91 20.27
N TYR A 116 14.63 -7.33 19.24
CA TYR A 116 14.15 -8.71 19.13
C TYR A 116 15.30 -9.71 19.10
N ALA A 117 15.18 -10.83 19.82
CA ALA A 117 16.13 -11.91 19.76
C ALA A 117 16.26 -12.44 18.31
N LYS A 118 17.49 -12.66 17.83
CA LYS A 118 17.76 -13.17 16.47
C LYS A 118 17.59 -14.70 16.40
N THR A 119 16.45 -15.17 16.87
CA THR A 119 16.04 -16.56 16.95
C THR A 119 14.67 -16.73 16.28
N LEU A 120 14.28 -17.95 15.99
CA LEU A 120 12.93 -18.25 15.47
C LEU A 120 11.84 -17.77 16.45
N ALA A 121 12.07 -17.93 17.76
CA ALA A 121 11.13 -17.45 18.78
C ALA A 121 10.96 -15.92 18.73
N GLY A 122 12.07 -15.15 18.63
CA GLY A 122 12.00 -13.70 18.50
C GLY A 122 11.39 -13.24 17.19
N LEU A 123 11.55 -14.00 16.10
CA LEU A 123 10.85 -13.74 14.85
C LEU A 123 9.33 -13.91 15.03
N VAL A 124 8.90 -15.01 15.61
CA VAL A 124 7.49 -15.28 15.88
C VAL A 124 6.90 -14.21 16.81
N GLU A 125 7.61 -13.81 17.86
CA GLU A 125 7.21 -12.74 18.77
C GLU A 125 6.96 -11.43 18.01
N CYS A 126 7.88 -11.03 17.11
CA CYS A 126 7.75 -9.82 16.29
C CYS A 126 6.49 -9.87 15.42
N TYR A 127 6.26 -10.99 14.73
CA TYR A 127 5.08 -11.12 13.87
C TYR A 127 3.78 -11.18 14.67
N VAL A 128 3.75 -11.86 15.80
CA VAL A 128 2.56 -11.90 16.68
C VAL A 128 2.23 -10.51 17.22
N ALA A 129 3.24 -9.76 17.68
CA ALA A 129 3.05 -8.39 18.15
C ALA A 129 2.51 -7.45 17.05
N ALA A 130 2.77 -7.75 15.80
CA ALA A 130 2.33 -6.96 14.64
C ALA A 130 0.93 -7.34 14.10
N LEU A 131 0.29 -8.42 14.58
CA LEU A 131 -1.03 -8.85 14.10
C LEU A 131 -2.13 -7.76 14.19
N PRO A 132 -2.20 -6.93 15.23
CA PRO A 132 -3.19 -5.85 15.28
C PRO A 132 -3.04 -4.87 14.12
N PHE A 133 -1.80 -4.57 13.71
CA PHE A 133 -1.51 -3.66 12.61
C PHE A 133 -1.88 -4.24 11.24
N LEU A 134 -1.76 -5.56 11.06
CA LEU A 134 -2.21 -6.23 9.85
C LEU A 134 -3.70 -6.00 9.58
N ARG A 135 -4.55 -6.05 10.61
CA ARG A 135 -5.99 -5.78 10.46
C ARG A 135 -6.23 -4.37 9.93
N GLY A 136 -5.52 -3.37 10.47
CA GLY A 136 -5.60 -1.99 9.99
C GLY A 136 -5.19 -1.87 8.52
N SER A 137 -4.06 -2.46 8.13
CA SER A 137 -3.57 -2.47 6.74
C SER A 137 -4.56 -3.14 5.79
N MET A 138 -5.14 -4.29 6.18
CA MET A 138 -6.14 -4.98 5.36
C MET A 138 -7.39 -4.12 5.14
N LEU A 139 -7.91 -3.48 6.19
CA LEU A 139 -9.07 -2.59 6.09
C LEU A 139 -8.76 -1.37 5.22
N GLY A 140 -7.58 -0.77 5.38
CA GLY A 140 -7.14 0.37 4.57
C GLY A 140 -6.99 0.01 3.10
N ASP A 141 -6.23 -1.02 2.79
CA ASP A 141 -5.94 -1.42 1.41
C ASP A 141 -7.19 -1.95 0.70
N TRP A 142 -7.92 -2.89 1.31
CA TRP A 142 -9.11 -3.46 0.67
C TRP A 142 -10.26 -2.47 0.57
N GLY A 143 -10.49 -1.64 1.60
CA GLY A 143 -11.51 -0.59 1.56
C GLY A 143 -11.25 0.41 0.44
N PHE A 144 -10.00 0.84 0.28
CA PHE A 144 -9.61 1.74 -0.79
C PHE A 144 -9.75 1.10 -2.19
N MET A 145 -9.37 -0.18 -2.33
CA MET A 145 -9.51 -0.90 -3.61
C MET A 145 -10.97 -1.03 -4.03
N VAL A 146 -11.86 -1.35 -3.08
CA VAL A 146 -13.32 -1.41 -3.34
C VAL A 146 -13.84 -0.03 -3.74
N LEU A 147 -13.48 1.02 -3.01
CA LEU A 147 -13.88 2.39 -3.33
C LEU A 147 -13.40 2.79 -4.74
N PHE A 148 -12.15 2.52 -5.05
CA PHE A 148 -11.59 2.83 -6.37
C PHE A 148 -12.30 2.06 -7.49
N ALA A 149 -12.56 0.76 -7.29
CA ALA A 149 -13.29 -0.05 -8.25
C ALA A 149 -14.71 0.50 -8.49
N ALA A 150 -15.39 0.93 -7.42
CA ALA A 150 -16.70 1.56 -7.52
C ALA A 150 -16.66 2.88 -8.30
N VAL A 151 -15.68 3.75 -8.02
CA VAL A 151 -15.50 5.01 -8.76
C VAL A 151 -15.24 4.75 -10.25
N MET A 152 -14.38 3.79 -10.57
CA MET A 152 -14.08 3.43 -11.96
C MET A 152 -15.30 2.84 -12.69
N ALA A 153 -16.11 2.05 -12.00
CA ALA A 153 -17.35 1.50 -12.55
C ALA A 153 -18.36 2.61 -12.90
N VAL A 154 -18.55 3.57 -12.00
CA VAL A 154 -19.44 4.72 -12.21
C VAL A 154 -18.92 5.61 -13.34
N ALA A 155 -17.64 5.93 -13.37
CA ALA A 155 -17.02 6.73 -14.43
C ALA A 155 -17.11 6.04 -15.79
N GLY A 156 -16.87 4.72 -15.85
CA GLY A 156 -17.00 3.92 -17.07
C GLY A 156 -18.45 3.81 -17.56
N ALA A 157 -19.42 3.73 -16.67
CA ALA A 157 -20.83 3.77 -17.02
C ALA A 157 -21.24 5.14 -17.62
N GLY A 158 -20.78 6.23 -16.99
CA GLY A 158 -21.03 7.60 -17.49
C GLY A 158 -20.47 7.83 -18.90
N SER A 159 -19.25 7.34 -19.19
CA SER A 159 -18.63 7.50 -20.51
C SER A 159 -19.35 6.70 -21.59
N ARG A 160 -19.85 5.51 -21.30
CA ARG A 160 -20.65 4.70 -22.24
C ARG A 160 -21.97 5.37 -22.58
N THR A 161 -22.64 5.96 -21.59
CA THR A 161 -23.88 6.69 -21.78
C THR A 161 -23.68 7.94 -22.64
N ALA A 162 -22.63 8.71 -22.38
CA ALA A 162 -22.29 9.88 -23.18
C ALA A 162 -21.97 9.54 -24.64
N HIS A 163 -21.27 8.43 -24.89
CA HIS A 163 -20.95 7.97 -26.23
C HIS A 163 -22.21 7.47 -26.99
N ALA A 164 -23.11 6.79 -26.29
CA ALA A 164 -24.38 6.33 -26.87
C ALA A 164 -25.32 7.48 -27.28
N LEU A 165 -25.29 8.59 -26.54
CA LEU A 165 -26.09 9.80 -26.86
C LEU A 165 -25.48 10.66 -27.97
N ALA A 166 -24.16 10.52 -28.22
CA ALA A 166 -23.43 11.30 -29.23
C ALA A 166 -23.51 10.70 -30.65
N ILE A 167 -24.08 9.51 -30.85
CA ILE A 167 -24.24 8.90 -32.17
C ILE A 167 -25.45 9.54 -32.84
N PRO A 168 -25.32 10.31 -33.95
CA PRO A 168 -26.47 10.83 -34.71
C PRO A 168 -27.24 9.68 -35.28
N ARG A 169 -28.55 9.65 -35.03
CA ARG A 169 -29.47 8.74 -35.71
C ARG A 169 -29.70 9.32 -37.09
N HIS A 170 -29.03 8.74 -38.09
CA HIS A 170 -29.37 8.95 -39.50
C HIS A 170 -30.50 7.99 -39.93
#